data_cf1e1e98ef52ef647ebcd5d2219b0fc7
#
_entry.id   cf1e1e98ef52ef647ebcd5d2219b0fc7
#
_cell.length_a   1.000
_cell.length_b   1.000
_cell.length_c   1.000
_cell.angle_alpha   90.00
_cell.angle_beta   90.00
_cell.angle_gamma   90.00
#
_symmetry.space_group_name_H-M   'P 1'
#
loop_
_entity.id
_entity.type
_entity.pdbx_description
1 polymer ?
#
loop_
_entity_poly.entity_id
_entity_poly.type
_entity_poly.pdbx_seq_one_letter_code
_entity_poly.pdbx_strand_id
1 'polypeptide(L)'
;MTRLLEQVEDAIRAHRLLSPGEGVVVGVSGGPDSLCLLHLLCRLRAGWDLDLHVAHLHHGLRAAGADADAEFVRGLAADWGLPFHLEHVDVPALARGQRLAVEEAARRARYAFLARVADGAGAKTIAVGHNADDQAETVLMHFVRGSGLAGLRGMLPRTPLGDYRLLDLDVDLPDSEPSMAGLYLVRPLLDVPRAEIEEYCDYHGLEPRFDRSNLDTTYFRNWLRHSVIPLLEQHNPNLRQVLGRSARVIAGDYALLRSLLEETWPQVIREECVPPVGASPDEEAAGRITLGLEAWRALPVALQRSTLREAVQRLRRTLRDIGFVHVEDAARVAREGTTGDRATLPRGLMLTVGYQRLTIAAADAAPLLPDWPLLSPDAEPIPVHVPGQTLLPGSGWLLHAEVLAHRELPPAWQANPDPWRAFLDLNAIGPGPWLRARLPGDRLQPLGMGGHSVKLSDLLTNLKVPAETRDRLPLLAAPWGLAWVCGQRLDRRARVTDATQQVLHLRFIRQADEIPSSDLS
;
A
#
# COMPACT_ATOMS: atom_id res chain seq x y z
N MET A 1 -42.92 15.52 -12.38
CA MET A 1 -41.68 16.22 -12.73
C MET A 1 -41.01 16.99 -11.59
N THR A 2 -41.72 17.41 -10.59
CA THR A 2 -41.19 17.62 -9.24
C THR A 2 -40.42 16.38 -8.73
N ARG A 3 -40.87 15.18 -9.13
CA ARG A 3 -40.37 13.88 -8.65
C ARG A 3 -38.85 13.65 -8.90
N LEU A 4 -38.30 13.96 -10.08
CA LEU A 4 -36.87 13.77 -10.34
C LEU A 4 -35.99 14.74 -9.52
N LEU A 5 -36.44 16.00 -9.38
CA LEU A 5 -35.75 16.98 -8.54
C LEU A 5 -35.74 16.53 -7.08
N GLU A 6 -36.92 16.09 -6.55
CA GLU A 6 -37.04 15.54 -5.20
C GLU A 6 -36.17 14.31 -4.99
N GLN A 7 -36.19 13.36 -5.95
CA GLN A 7 -35.33 12.14 -5.91
C GLN A 7 -33.85 12.49 -5.85
N VAL A 8 -33.40 13.46 -6.64
CA VAL A 8 -31.99 13.87 -6.65
C VAL A 8 -31.62 14.63 -5.37
N GLU A 9 -32.53 15.47 -4.86
CA GLU A 9 -32.36 16.15 -3.57
C GLU A 9 -32.26 15.15 -2.41
N ASP A 10 -33.11 14.12 -2.42
CA ASP A 10 -33.07 13.04 -1.44
C ASP A 10 -31.76 12.25 -1.52
N ALA A 11 -31.26 11.96 -2.72
CA ALA A 11 -29.97 11.31 -2.91
C ALA A 11 -28.80 12.19 -2.39
N ILE A 12 -28.85 13.51 -2.64
CA ILE A 12 -27.87 14.46 -2.13
C ILE A 12 -27.85 14.42 -0.59
N ARG A 13 -29.01 14.44 0.05
CA ARG A 13 -29.14 14.39 1.51
C ARG A 13 -28.70 13.03 2.09
N ALA A 14 -29.21 11.94 1.53
CA ALA A 14 -28.96 10.57 2.01
C ALA A 14 -27.47 10.19 1.95
N HIS A 15 -26.80 10.59 0.88
CA HIS A 15 -25.39 10.28 0.66
C HIS A 15 -24.45 11.44 1.02
N ARG A 16 -24.96 12.55 1.55
CA ARG A 16 -24.17 13.75 1.90
C ARG A 16 -23.27 14.19 0.74
N LEU A 17 -23.87 14.28 -0.45
CA LEU A 17 -23.12 14.58 -1.66
C LEU A 17 -22.67 16.04 -1.71
N LEU A 18 -23.53 16.95 -1.25
CA LEU A 18 -23.31 18.39 -1.20
C LEU A 18 -23.64 18.93 0.19
N SER A 19 -23.03 20.06 0.52
CA SER A 19 -23.31 20.83 1.74
C SER A 19 -23.86 22.23 1.37
N PRO A 20 -24.72 22.84 2.19
CA PRO A 20 -25.14 24.22 1.97
C PRO A 20 -23.95 25.19 1.97
N GLY A 21 -23.98 26.16 1.06
CA GLY A 21 -22.89 27.15 0.89
C GLY A 21 -21.64 26.62 0.18
N GLU A 22 -21.71 25.42 -0.43
CA GLU A 22 -20.54 24.76 -1.04
C GLU A 22 -20.34 25.18 -2.50
N GLY A 23 -19.06 25.38 -2.88
CA GLY A 23 -18.63 25.50 -4.27
C GLY A 23 -18.63 24.12 -4.96
N VAL A 24 -19.27 24.02 -6.12
CA VAL A 24 -19.40 22.76 -6.88
C VAL A 24 -18.98 22.95 -8.33
N VAL A 25 -17.99 22.18 -8.79
CA VAL A 25 -17.62 22.11 -10.20
C VAL A 25 -18.44 21.03 -10.89
N VAL A 26 -19.20 21.42 -11.91
CA VAL A 26 -20.04 20.50 -12.68
C VAL A 26 -19.34 20.17 -13.99
N GLY A 27 -18.99 18.90 -14.20
CA GLY A 27 -18.42 18.39 -15.45
C GLY A 27 -19.51 18.26 -16.52
N VAL A 28 -19.52 19.13 -17.52
CA VAL A 28 -20.56 19.21 -18.55
C VAL A 28 -19.98 18.85 -19.92
N SER A 29 -20.45 17.73 -20.49
CA SER A 29 -20.07 17.29 -21.84
C SER A 29 -20.99 17.82 -22.95
N GLY A 30 -22.13 18.40 -22.60
CA GLY A 30 -23.19 18.77 -23.53
C GLY A 30 -24.22 17.67 -23.81
N GLY A 31 -23.97 16.44 -23.35
CA GLY A 31 -24.93 15.32 -23.47
C GLY A 31 -26.05 15.38 -22.42
N PRO A 32 -27.10 14.53 -22.57
CA PRO A 32 -28.33 14.62 -21.77
C PRO A 32 -28.06 14.49 -20.27
N ASP A 33 -27.21 13.54 -19.86
CA ASP A 33 -26.93 13.26 -18.45
C ASP A 33 -26.29 14.47 -17.74
N SER A 34 -25.29 15.09 -18.38
CA SER A 34 -24.59 16.25 -17.83
C SER A 34 -25.44 17.52 -17.85
N LEU A 35 -26.32 17.65 -18.85
CA LEU A 35 -27.22 18.78 -18.98
C LEU A 35 -28.34 18.71 -17.94
N CYS A 36 -28.95 17.55 -17.79
CA CYS A 36 -29.95 17.27 -16.74
C CYS A 36 -29.36 17.56 -15.36
N LEU A 37 -28.14 17.05 -15.06
CA LEU A 37 -27.45 17.30 -13.79
C LEU A 37 -27.29 18.79 -13.52
N LEU A 38 -26.72 19.52 -14.50
CA LEU A 38 -26.49 20.96 -14.36
C LEU A 38 -27.79 21.72 -14.11
N HIS A 39 -28.86 21.42 -14.88
CA HIS A 39 -30.16 22.06 -14.73
C HIS A 39 -30.79 21.78 -13.35
N LEU A 40 -30.72 20.53 -12.87
CA LEU A 40 -31.20 20.17 -11.53
C LEU A 40 -30.44 20.91 -10.43
N LEU A 41 -29.11 21.00 -10.53
CA LEU A 41 -28.29 21.75 -9.57
C LEU A 41 -28.60 23.25 -9.60
N CYS A 42 -28.85 23.84 -10.78
CA CYS A 42 -29.30 25.23 -10.89
C CYS A 42 -30.64 25.46 -10.18
N ARG A 43 -31.55 24.51 -10.25
CA ARG A 43 -32.85 24.61 -9.54
C ARG A 43 -32.69 24.46 -8.02
N LEU A 44 -31.72 23.71 -7.57
CA LEU A 44 -31.40 23.54 -6.14
C LEU A 44 -30.52 24.70 -5.60
N ARG A 45 -29.88 25.47 -6.48
CA ARG A 45 -28.87 26.47 -6.15
C ARG A 45 -29.30 27.42 -5.03
N ALA A 46 -30.49 27.99 -5.14
CA ALA A 46 -30.98 28.99 -4.16
C ALA A 46 -31.31 28.35 -2.81
N GLY A 47 -31.86 27.13 -2.80
CA GLY A 47 -32.24 26.43 -1.56
C GLY A 47 -31.07 25.86 -0.78
N TRP A 48 -29.94 25.62 -1.48
CA TRP A 48 -28.74 25.05 -0.90
C TRP A 48 -27.56 26.05 -0.86
N ASP A 49 -27.76 27.30 -1.34
CA ASP A 49 -26.71 28.33 -1.44
C ASP A 49 -25.45 27.82 -2.16
N LEU A 50 -25.64 27.13 -3.31
CA LEU A 50 -24.54 26.54 -4.05
C LEU A 50 -23.84 27.58 -4.96
N ASP A 51 -22.52 27.55 -4.98
CA ASP A 51 -21.70 28.26 -5.97
C ASP A 51 -21.30 27.28 -7.07
N LEU A 52 -21.97 27.36 -8.24
CA LEU A 52 -21.84 26.41 -9.34
C LEU A 52 -20.87 26.92 -10.40
N HIS A 53 -19.89 26.09 -10.78
CA HIS A 53 -18.93 26.32 -11.85
C HIS A 53 -19.10 25.27 -12.95
N VAL A 54 -19.29 25.69 -14.19
CA VAL A 54 -19.40 24.79 -15.36
C VAL A 54 -18.02 24.52 -15.93
N ALA A 55 -17.64 23.23 -16.03
CA ALA A 55 -16.35 22.83 -16.58
C ALA A 55 -16.54 21.89 -17.78
N HIS A 56 -15.99 22.27 -18.95
CA HIS A 56 -16.03 21.51 -20.19
C HIS A 56 -14.62 21.23 -20.71
N LEU A 57 -14.30 19.94 -20.94
CA LEU A 57 -13.02 19.55 -21.55
C LEU A 57 -13.20 19.24 -23.03
N HIS A 58 -12.46 19.95 -23.88
CA HIS A 58 -12.34 19.66 -25.30
C HIS A 58 -11.25 18.61 -25.54
N HIS A 59 -11.63 17.41 -25.97
CA HIS A 59 -10.73 16.25 -26.06
C HIS A 59 -9.83 16.19 -27.29
N GLY A 60 -9.94 17.13 -28.25
CA GLY A 60 -9.14 17.15 -29.48
C GLY A 60 -9.41 15.98 -30.46
N LEU A 61 -10.43 15.17 -30.20
CA LEU A 61 -10.72 13.97 -31.02
C LEU A 61 -11.43 14.30 -32.34
N ARG A 62 -12.14 15.45 -32.44
CA ARG A 62 -12.95 15.85 -33.58
C ARG A 62 -13.01 17.38 -33.66
N ALA A 63 -12.18 17.97 -34.51
CA ALA A 63 -12.03 19.43 -34.53
C ALA A 63 -13.37 20.22 -34.61
N ALA A 64 -14.17 20.04 -35.65
CA ALA A 64 -15.38 20.85 -35.85
C ALA A 64 -16.57 20.47 -34.93
N GLY A 65 -16.69 19.20 -34.49
CA GLY A 65 -17.79 18.78 -33.62
C GLY A 65 -17.57 19.20 -32.18
N ALA A 66 -16.35 19.09 -31.70
CA ALA A 66 -15.98 19.41 -30.31
C ALA A 66 -15.98 20.94 -30.06
N ASP A 67 -15.62 21.74 -31.07
CA ASP A 67 -15.74 23.21 -30.98
C ASP A 67 -17.20 23.64 -30.84
N ALA A 68 -18.13 23.01 -31.60
CA ALA A 68 -19.54 23.30 -31.51
C ALA A 68 -20.15 22.85 -30.13
N ASP A 69 -19.64 21.77 -29.56
CA ASP A 69 -20.05 21.31 -28.21
C ASP A 69 -19.55 22.28 -27.12
N ALA A 70 -18.32 22.77 -27.23
CA ALA A 70 -17.77 23.77 -26.31
C ALA A 70 -18.54 25.09 -26.37
N GLU A 71 -18.89 25.57 -27.59
CA GLU A 71 -19.66 26.81 -27.78
C GLU A 71 -21.10 26.64 -27.24
N PHE A 72 -21.72 25.50 -27.46
CA PHE A 72 -23.03 25.19 -26.89
C PHE A 72 -23.01 25.25 -25.35
N VAL A 73 -22.05 24.60 -24.70
CA VAL A 73 -21.96 24.63 -23.24
C VAL A 73 -21.63 26.01 -22.71
N ARG A 74 -20.80 26.78 -23.43
CA ARG A 74 -20.49 28.17 -23.09
C ARG A 74 -21.74 29.07 -23.14
N GLY A 75 -22.52 28.97 -24.23
CA GLY A 75 -23.78 29.70 -24.37
C GLY A 75 -24.74 29.39 -23.23
N LEU A 76 -24.93 28.11 -22.93
CA LEU A 76 -25.77 27.64 -21.82
C LEU A 76 -25.32 28.18 -20.45
N ALA A 77 -24.02 28.16 -20.18
CA ALA A 77 -23.49 28.69 -18.91
C ALA A 77 -23.74 30.22 -18.81
N ALA A 78 -23.58 30.95 -19.92
CA ALA A 78 -23.87 32.36 -19.96
C ALA A 78 -25.36 32.66 -19.72
N ASP A 79 -26.26 31.93 -20.38
CA ASP A 79 -27.71 32.07 -20.24
C ASP A 79 -28.17 31.81 -18.79
N TRP A 80 -27.50 30.89 -18.07
CA TRP A 80 -27.82 30.55 -16.66
C TRP A 80 -27.00 31.35 -15.64
N GLY A 81 -26.16 32.28 -16.09
CA GLY A 81 -25.33 33.14 -15.23
C GLY A 81 -24.34 32.36 -14.39
N LEU A 82 -23.66 31.37 -15.00
CA LEU A 82 -22.68 30.51 -14.35
C LEU A 82 -21.26 30.76 -14.89
N PRO A 83 -20.22 30.75 -14.05
CA PRO A 83 -18.83 30.71 -14.47
C PRO A 83 -18.55 29.50 -15.37
N PHE A 84 -17.86 29.72 -16.49
CA PHE A 84 -17.53 28.70 -17.48
C PHE A 84 -16.01 28.52 -17.61
N HIS A 85 -15.56 27.27 -17.51
CA HIS A 85 -14.17 26.87 -17.64
C HIS A 85 -14.00 25.90 -18.80
N LEU A 86 -13.06 26.20 -19.72
CA LEU A 86 -12.75 25.39 -20.89
C LEU A 86 -11.26 25.10 -20.96
N GLU A 87 -10.92 23.87 -21.24
CA GLU A 87 -9.55 23.46 -21.56
C GLU A 87 -9.54 22.57 -22.80
N HIS A 88 -8.48 22.70 -23.62
CA HIS A 88 -8.25 21.89 -24.81
C HIS A 88 -7.10 20.92 -24.55
N VAL A 89 -7.33 19.62 -24.74
CA VAL A 89 -6.32 18.58 -24.57
C VAL A 89 -6.27 17.70 -25.82
N ASP A 90 -5.08 17.51 -26.38
CA ASP A 90 -4.85 16.50 -27.44
C ASP A 90 -4.76 15.11 -26.82
N VAL A 91 -5.93 14.50 -26.60
CA VAL A 91 -6.03 13.16 -26.00
C VAL A 91 -5.31 12.08 -26.82
N PRO A 92 -5.35 12.05 -28.16
CA PRO A 92 -4.53 11.12 -28.95
C PRO A 92 -3.03 11.25 -28.72
N ALA A 93 -2.50 12.46 -28.60
CA ALA A 93 -1.08 12.68 -28.28
C ALA A 93 -0.75 12.20 -26.86
N LEU A 94 -1.62 12.51 -25.89
CA LEU A 94 -1.49 12.04 -24.50
C LEU A 94 -1.51 10.50 -24.43
N ALA A 95 -2.44 9.85 -25.13
CA ALA A 95 -2.55 8.37 -25.17
C ALA A 95 -1.28 7.73 -25.73
N ARG A 96 -0.72 8.27 -26.83
CA ARG A 96 0.55 7.79 -27.40
C ARG A 96 1.74 8.01 -26.46
N GLY A 97 1.86 9.20 -25.89
CA GLY A 97 2.96 9.55 -24.98
C GLY A 97 3.00 8.68 -23.74
N GLN A 98 1.84 8.37 -23.19
CA GLN A 98 1.70 7.58 -21.96
C GLN A 98 1.43 6.07 -22.19
N ARG A 99 1.39 5.61 -23.45
CA ARG A 99 1.06 4.21 -23.81
C ARG A 99 -0.26 3.73 -23.22
N LEU A 100 -1.28 4.59 -23.24
CA LEU A 100 -2.61 4.32 -22.71
C LEU A 100 -3.61 4.08 -23.84
N ALA A 101 -4.73 3.40 -23.48
CA ALA A 101 -5.90 3.45 -24.34
C ALA A 101 -6.46 4.89 -24.39
N VAL A 102 -6.99 5.29 -25.54
CA VAL A 102 -7.53 6.65 -25.75
C VAL A 102 -8.61 7.01 -24.73
N GLU A 103 -9.48 6.04 -24.38
CA GLU A 103 -10.54 6.21 -23.38
C GLU A 103 -9.96 6.51 -21.99
N GLU A 104 -8.90 5.80 -21.61
CA GLU A 104 -8.23 6.01 -20.32
C GLU A 104 -7.50 7.37 -20.29
N ALA A 105 -6.83 7.75 -21.37
CA ALA A 105 -6.18 9.04 -21.49
C ALA A 105 -7.20 10.20 -21.42
N ALA A 106 -8.36 10.05 -22.10
CA ALA A 106 -9.46 11.02 -22.05
C ALA A 106 -10.02 11.16 -20.63
N ARG A 107 -10.19 10.05 -19.93
CA ARG A 107 -10.67 10.02 -18.55
C ARG A 107 -9.71 10.73 -17.62
N ARG A 108 -8.40 10.45 -17.72
CA ARG A 108 -7.36 11.10 -16.91
C ARG A 108 -7.32 12.61 -17.13
N ALA A 109 -7.23 13.03 -18.38
CA ALA A 109 -7.27 14.45 -18.74
C ALA A 109 -8.49 15.17 -18.17
N ARG A 110 -9.66 14.53 -18.24
CA ARG A 110 -10.91 15.08 -17.71
C ARG A 110 -10.85 15.34 -16.20
N TYR A 111 -10.43 14.36 -15.41
CA TYR A 111 -10.42 14.52 -13.97
C TYR A 111 -9.30 15.43 -13.48
N ALA A 112 -8.14 15.44 -14.14
CA ALA A 112 -7.08 16.40 -13.87
C ALA A 112 -7.55 17.83 -14.12
N PHE A 113 -8.24 18.08 -15.26
CA PHE A 113 -8.84 19.37 -15.55
C PHE A 113 -9.89 19.78 -14.49
N LEU A 114 -10.84 18.88 -14.16
CA LEU A 114 -11.86 19.17 -13.16
C LEU A 114 -11.27 19.49 -11.78
N ALA A 115 -10.17 18.82 -11.41
CA ALA A 115 -9.45 19.10 -10.18
C ALA A 115 -8.80 20.49 -10.18
N ARG A 116 -8.17 20.89 -11.30
CA ARG A 116 -7.60 22.26 -11.45
C ARG A 116 -8.68 23.34 -11.36
N VAL A 117 -9.83 23.12 -11.99
CA VAL A 117 -10.95 24.06 -11.89
C VAL A 117 -11.47 24.15 -10.46
N ALA A 118 -11.57 23.01 -9.76
CA ALA A 118 -12.01 22.97 -8.37
C ALA A 118 -11.04 23.71 -7.43
N ASP A 119 -9.75 23.51 -7.62
CA ASP A 119 -8.71 24.22 -6.86
C ASP A 119 -8.78 25.74 -7.10
N GLY A 120 -8.84 26.16 -8.37
CA GLY A 120 -8.95 27.57 -8.75
C GLY A 120 -10.23 28.27 -8.28
N ALA A 121 -11.33 27.53 -8.14
CA ALA A 121 -12.61 28.00 -7.64
C ALA A 121 -12.75 27.87 -6.10
N GLY A 122 -11.77 27.27 -5.40
CA GLY A 122 -11.89 26.95 -3.97
C GLY A 122 -12.98 25.91 -3.66
N ALA A 123 -13.43 25.16 -4.67
CA ALA A 123 -14.47 24.15 -4.54
C ALA A 123 -13.84 22.81 -4.08
N LYS A 124 -14.59 22.06 -3.25
CA LYS A 124 -14.16 20.72 -2.79
C LYS A 124 -14.92 19.58 -3.44
N THR A 125 -15.94 19.89 -4.23
CA THR A 125 -16.83 18.90 -4.82
C THR A 125 -16.93 19.06 -6.33
N ILE A 126 -16.78 17.93 -7.03
CA ILE A 126 -16.92 17.79 -8.47
C ILE A 126 -18.16 16.92 -8.73
N ALA A 127 -19.16 17.44 -9.42
CA ALA A 127 -20.36 16.70 -9.79
C ALA A 127 -20.29 16.22 -11.25
N VAL A 128 -20.65 14.94 -11.48
CA VAL A 128 -20.68 14.33 -12.82
C VAL A 128 -21.97 13.57 -13.06
N GLY A 129 -22.44 13.58 -14.32
CA GLY A 129 -23.72 13.03 -14.75
C GLY A 129 -23.75 11.50 -14.95
N HIS A 130 -23.04 10.71 -14.14
CA HIS A 130 -23.18 9.26 -14.22
C HIS A 130 -24.55 8.82 -13.70
N ASN A 131 -25.21 7.91 -14.41
CA ASN A 131 -26.58 7.47 -14.18
C ASN A 131 -26.69 5.97 -13.86
N ALA A 132 -27.91 5.44 -13.68
CA ALA A 132 -28.15 4.03 -13.35
C ALA A 132 -27.72 3.07 -14.46
N ASP A 133 -27.81 3.48 -15.72
CA ASP A 133 -27.36 2.69 -16.85
C ASP A 133 -25.84 2.55 -16.88
N ASP A 134 -25.12 3.63 -16.62
CA ASP A 134 -23.64 3.63 -16.47
C ASP A 134 -23.22 2.74 -15.30
N GLN A 135 -24.00 2.72 -14.21
CA GLN A 135 -23.74 1.82 -13.07
C GLN A 135 -23.86 0.35 -13.49
N ALA A 136 -24.95 0.00 -14.18
CA ALA A 136 -25.17 -1.38 -14.66
C ALA A 136 -24.06 -1.83 -15.61
N GLU A 137 -23.65 -0.98 -16.55
CA GLU A 137 -22.52 -1.23 -17.45
C GLU A 137 -21.21 -1.45 -16.67
N THR A 138 -20.94 -0.61 -15.68
CA THR A 138 -19.72 -0.69 -14.87
C THR A 138 -19.67 -1.99 -14.07
N VAL A 139 -20.77 -2.38 -13.43
CA VAL A 139 -20.86 -3.63 -12.66
C VAL A 139 -20.65 -4.83 -13.56
N LEU A 140 -21.35 -4.87 -14.71
CA LEU A 140 -21.22 -5.97 -15.66
C LEU A 140 -19.81 -6.05 -16.27
N MET A 141 -19.22 -4.91 -16.60
CA MET A 141 -17.84 -4.85 -17.08
C MET A 141 -16.85 -5.41 -16.04
N HIS A 142 -16.99 -5.07 -14.79
CA HIS A 142 -16.15 -5.57 -13.71
C HIS A 142 -16.37 -7.08 -13.47
N PHE A 143 -17.61 -7.54 -13.58
CA PHE A 143 -17.92 -8.95 -13.46
C PHE A 143 -17.24 -9.78 -14.55
N VAL A 144 -17.36 -9.37 -15.83
CA VAL A 144 -16.72 -10.03 -16.96
C VAL A 144 -15.19 -10.04 -16.85
N ARG A 145 -14.61 -8.99 -16.27
CA ARG A 145 -13.16 -8.89 -16.02
C ARG A 145 -12.68 -9.68 -14.78
N GLY A 146 -13.59 -10.37 -14.07
CA GLY A 146 -13.24 -11.13 -12.87
C GLY A 146 -12.89 -10.29 -11.65
N SER A 147 -13.45 -9.09 -11.54
CA SER A 147 -13.22 -8.23 -10.37
C SER A 147 -13.87 -8.81 -9.11
N GLY A 148 -13.20 -8.69 -7.97
CA GLY A 148 -13.78 -8.96 -6.64
C GLY A 148 -14.74 -7.85 -6.17
N LEU A 149 -15.12 -7.90 -4.88
CA LEU A 149 -16.09 -6.97 -4.27
C LEU A 149 -15.77 -5.50 -4.53
N ALA A 150 -14.48 -5.12 -4.52
CA ALA A 150 -14.03 -3.76 -4.79
C ALA A 150 -14.44 -3.23 -6.18
N GLY A 151 -14.54 -4.10 -7.18
CA GLY A 151 -15.04 -3.73 -8.51
C GLY A 151 -16.54 -3.91 -8.65
N LEU A 152 -17.09 -5.01 -8.10
CA LEU A 152 -18.52 -5.34 -8.22
C LEU A 152 -19.44 -4.37 -7.47
N ARG A 153 -18.92 -3.62 -6.49
CA ARG A 153 -19.66 -2.52 -5.85
C ARG A 153 -19.99 -1.37 -6.82
N GLY A 154 -19.43 -1.39 -8.04
CA GLY A 154 -19.63 -0.38 -9.06
C GLY A 154 -19.10 1.01 -8.64
N MET A 155 -19.75 2.05 -9.13
CA MET A 155 -19.48 3.43 -8.74
C MET A 155 -20.20 3.75 -7.42
N LEU A 156 -19.54 4.54 -6.57
CA LEU A 156 -20.16 5.05 -5.34
C LEU A 156 -20.77 6.44 -5.59
N PRO A 157 -21.86 6.81 -4.88
CA PRO A 157 -22.47 8.13 -4.97
C PRO A 157 -21.47 9.27 -4.68
N ARG A 158 -20.57 9.06 -3.71
CA ARG A 158 -19.49 9.97 -3.33
C ARG A 158 -18.18 9.19 -3.22
N THR A 159 -17.12 9.71 -3.82
CA THR A 159 -15.78 9.08 -3.83
C THR A 159 -14.72 10.16 -3.63
N PRO A 160 -13.76 10.00 -2.69
CA PRO A 160 -12.57 10.85 -2.66
C PRO A 160 -11.87 10.79 -4.02
N LEU A 161 -11.47 11.92 -4.57
CA LEU A 161 -10.85 11.94 -5.91
C LEU A 161 -9.48 11.26 -5.88
N GLY A 162 -8.76 11.34 -4.76
CA GLY A 162 -7.51 10.62 -4.55
C GLY A 162 -7.63 9.09 -4.54
N ASP A 163 -8.80 8.53 -4.18
CA ASP A 163 -9.07 7.09 -4.24
C ASP A 163 -9.51 6.63 -5.64
N TYR A 164 -9.81 7.58 -6.49
CA TYR A 164 -10.21 7.31 -7.86
C TYR A 164 -8.96 6.94 -8.65
N ARG A 165 -8.87 5.71 -9.17
CA ARG A 165 -7.70 5.08 -9.83
C ARG A 165 -7.04 5.89 -10.97
N LEU A 166 -7.04 7.20 -10.87
CA LEU A 166 -6.34 8.11 -11.77
C LEU A 166 -4.85 8.21 -11.44
N LEU A 167 -4.50 7.85 -10.21
CA LEU A 167 -3.15 7.94 -9.66
C LEU A 167 -2.29 6.67 -9.90
N ASP A 168 -2.76 5.71 -10.69
CA ASP A 168 -1.88 4.65 -11.25
C ASP A 168 -0.91 5.24 -12.30
N LEU A 169 -0.46 6.46 -12.09
CA LEU A 169 0.43 7.19 -12.95
C LEU A 169 1.86 7.05 -12.44
N ASP A 170 2.63 6.13 -13.03
CA ASP A 170 4.06 6.32 -13.29
C ASP A 170 4.20 7.40 -14.40
N VAL A 171 3.79 8.61 -14.14
CA VAL A 171 3.96 9.72 -15.07
C VAL A 171 4.47 10.91 -14.28
N ASP A 172 5.61 11.40 -14.71
CA ASP A 172 6.09 12.75 -14.40
C ASP A 172 4.99 13.74 -14.78
N LEU A 173 4.10 14.00 -13.83
CA LEU A 173 3.17 15.11 -13.92
C LEU A 173 3.99 16.37 -13.60
N PRO A 174 3.82 17.45 -14.35
CA PRO A 174 4.58 18.67 -14.07
C PRO A 174 4.33 19.11 -12.61
N ASP A 175 5.35 19.67 -11.98
CA ASP A 175 5.41 20.12 -10.56
C ASP A 175 4.25 21.04 -10.11
N SER A 176 3.27 21.30 -10.96
CA SER A 176 2.13 22.19 -10.78
C SER A 176 0.76 21.51 -10.71
N GLU A 177 0.68 20.17 -10.47
CA GLU A 177 -0.64 19.55 -10.37
C GLU A 177 -1.34 19.87 -9.04
N PRO A 178 -2.66 20.14 -9.10
CA PRO A 178 -3.45 20.45 -7.91
C PRO A 178 -3.48 19.26 -6.96
N SER A 179 -3.37 19.54 -5.67
CA SER A 179 -3.56 18.52 -4.64
C SER A 179 -4.97 17.94 -4.78
N MET A 180 -5.09 16.67 -5.14
CA MET A 180 -6.39 15.96 -5.14
C MET A 180 -6.88 15.63 -3.72
N ALA A 181 -6.08 15.94 -2.70
CA ALA A 181 -6.43 15.71 -1.31
C ALA A 181 -7.61 16.61 -0.90
N GLY A 182 -8.66 15.99 -0.38
CA GLY A 182 -9.86 16.71 0.07
C GLY A 182 -10.88 17.03 -1.03
N LEU A 183 -10.63 16.67 -2.30
CA LEU A 183 -11.61 16.75 -3.37
C LEU A 183 -12.49 15.49 -3.41
N TYR A 184 -13.77 15.68 -3.66
CA TYR A 184 -14.75 14.61 -3.79
C TYR A 184 -15.43 14.63 -5.15
N LEU A 185 -15.57 13.45 -5.74
CA LEU A 185 -16.39 13.22 -6.94
C LEU A 185 -17.76 12.72 -6.51
N VAL A 186 -18.82 13.42 -6.90
CA VAL A 186 -20.22 13.09 -6.57
C VAL A 186 -21.03 12.77 -7.82
N ARG A 187 -22.02 11.87 -7.66
CA ARG A 187 -22.87 11.37 -8.76
C ARG A 187 -24.33 11.42 -8.34
N PRO A 188 -24.97 12.61 -8.38
CA PRO A 188 -26.35 12.77 -7.93
C PRO A 188 -27.38 11.97 -8.75
N LEU A 189 -27.05 11.61 -10.02
CA LEU A 189 -27.91 10.86 -10.92
C LEU A 189 -27.66 9.34 -10.89
N LEU A 190 -26.82 8.82 -10.00
CA LEU A 190 -26.35 7.42 -10.06
C LEU A 190 -27.48 6.38 -9.98
N ASP A 191 -28.58 6.69 -9.33
CA ASP A 191 -29.76 5.83 -9.22
C ASP A 191 -30.91 6.23 -10.17
N VAL A 192 -30.70 7.20 -11.07
CA VAL A 192 -31.67 7.68 -12.05
C VAL A 192 -31.51 6.94 -13.36
N PRO A 193 -32.52 6.26 -13.89
CA PRO A 193 -32.51 5.66 -15.22
C PRO A 193 -32.32 6.71 -16.33
N ARG A 194 -31.60 6.35 -17.38
CA ARG A 194 -31.36 7.24 -18.52
C ARG A 194 -32.67 7.72 -19.18
N ALA A 195 -33.68 6.86 -19.26
CA ALA A 195 -34.98 7.23 -19.82
C ALA A 195 -35.65 8.38 -19.05
N GLU A 196 -35.54 8.42 -17.72
CA GLU A 196 -36.08 9.52 -16.90
C GLU A 196 -35.28 10.82 -17.11
N ILE A 197 -33.98 10.73 -17.39
CA ILE A 197 -33.13 11.88 -17.72
C ILE A 197 -33.54 12.46 -19.08
N GLU A 198 -33.75 11.62 -20.08
CA GLU A 198 -34.16 12.04 -21.42
C GLU A 198 -35.56 12.69 -21.37
N GLU A 199 -36.52 12.06 -20.68
CA GLU A 199 -37.86 12.66 -20.45
C GLU A 199 -37.79 14.01 -19.72
N TYR A 200 -36.88 14.14 -18.75
CA TYR A 200 -36.66 15.41 -18.06
C TYR A 200 -36.12 16.50 -18.98
N CYS A 201 -35.14 16.15 -19.84
CA CYS A 201 -34.59 17.09 -20.82
C CYS A 201 -35.68 17.56 -21.81
N ASP A 202 -36.47 16.64 -22.35
CA ASP A 202 -37.55 16.95 -23.29
C ASP A 202 -38.58 17.87 -22.64
N TYR A 203 -39.01 17.59 -21.41
CA TYR A 203 -39.99 18.40 -20.70
C TYR A 203 -39.52 19.82 -20.42
N HIS A 204 -38.24 20.00 -20.13
CA HIS A 204 -37.69 21.32 -19.83
C HIS A 204 -37.14 22.04 -21.07
N GLY A 205 -37.29 21.46 -22.28
CA GLY A 205 -36.78 22.03 -23.53
C GLY A 205 -35.28 22.14 -23.57
N LEU A 206 -34.59 21.24 -22.87
CA LEU A 206 -33.14 21.13 -22.96
C LEU A 206 -32.78 20.39 -24.25
N GLU A 207 -31.88 20.92 -25.04
CA GLU A 207 -31.47 20.37 -26.33
C GLU A 207 -30.07 19.76 -26.26
N PRO A 208 -29.92 18.52 -25.68
CA PRO A 208 -28.63 17.91 -25.52
C PRO A 208 -27.99 17.55 -26.88
N ARG A 209 -26.67 17.66 -26.94
CA ARG A 209 -25.86 17.26 -28.09
C ARG A 209 -25.68 15.75 -28.13
N PHE A 210 -25.76 15.15 -29.31
CA PHE A 210 -25.55 13.72 -29.51
C PHE A 210 -24.18 13.42 -30.11
N ASP A 211 -23.35 12.68 -29.39
CA ASP A 211 -22.06 12.20 -29.90
C ASP A 211 -22.21 10.83 -30.58
N ARG A 212 -21.98 10.81 -31.90
CA ARG A 212 -22.05 9.60 -32.73
C ARG A 212 -21.05 8.51 -32.32
N SER A 213 -19.96 8.82 -31.62
CA SER A 213 -19.01 7.82 -31.15
C SER A 213 -19.60 6.89 -30.07
N ASN A 214 -20.68 7.30 -29.41
CA ASN A 214 -21.41 6.44 -28.48
C ASN A 214 -22.06 5.23 -29.17
N LEU A 215 -22.16 5.20 -30.49
CA LEU A 215 -22.68 4.09 -31.28
C LEU A 215 -21.59 3.08 -31.73
N ASP A 216 -20.32 3.40 -31.55
CA ASP A 216 -19.21 2.55 -31.99
C ASP A 216 -19.02 1.38 -31.03
N THR A 217 -19.50 0.19 -31.42
CA THR A 217 -19.44 -1.05 -30.63
C THR A 217 -18.06 -1.71 -30.60
N THR A 218 -17.04 -1.15 -31.26
CA THR A 218 -15.65 -1.59 -31.10
C THR A 218 -15.14 -1.31 -29.67
N TYR A 219 -15.69 -0.30 -29.01
CA TYR A 219 -15.45 -0.05 -27.60
C TYR A 219 -16.24 -1.00 -26.72
N PHE A 220 -15.56 -1.68 -25.80
CA PHE A 220 -16.14 -2.70 -24.95
C PHE A 220 -17.39 -2.23 -24.17
N ARG A 221 -17.37 -0.97 -23.68
CA ARG A 221 -18.49 -0.38 -22.95
C ARG A 221 -19.71 -0.17 -23.86
N ASN A 222 -19.50 0.30 -25.10
CA ASN A 222 -20.57 0.47 -26.07
C ASN A 222 -21.14 -0.88 -26.53
N TRP A 223 -20.27 -1.90 -26.68
CA TRP A 223 -20.73 -3.27 -26.97
C TRP A 223 -21.62 -3.83 -25.84
N LEU A 224 -21.25 -3.62 -24.56
CA LEU A 224 -22.10 -3.99 -23.44
C LEU A 224 -23.45 -3.27 -23.50
N ARG A 225 -23.45 -1.94 -23.74
CA ARG A 225 -24.65 -1.08 -23.82
C ARG A 225 -25.61 -1.49 -24.93
N HIS A 226 -25.08 -1.71 -26.14
CA HIS A 226 -25.90 -1.86 -27.35
C HIS A 226 -26.17 -3.33 -27.71
N SER A 227 -25.40 -4.29 -27.20
CA SER A 227 -25.52 -5.69 -27.57
C SER A 227 -25.82 -6.61 -26.37
N VAL A 228 -24.99 -6.56 -25.33
CA VAL A 228 -25.07 -7.56 -24.24
C VAL A 228 -26.22 -7.27 -23.28
N ILE A 229 -26.33 -6.03 -22.78
CA ILE A 229 -27.39 -5.67 -21.83
C ILE A 229 -28.78 -5.87 -22.48
N PRO A 230 -29.06 -5.39 -23.71
CA PRO A 230 -30.34 -5.64 -24.35
C PRO A 230 -30.67 -7.14 -24.56
N LEU A 231 -29.65 -7.96 -24.86
CA LEU A 231 -29.83 -9.41 -24.97
C LEU A 231 -30.23 -10.01 -23.62
N LEU A 232 -29.60 -9.63 -22.53
CA LEU A 232 -29.91 -10.11 -21.19
C LEU A 232 -31.27 -9.58 -20.69
N GLU A 233 -31.67 -8.38 -21.10
CA GLU A 233 -32.96 -7.78 -20.76
C GLU A 233 -34.16 -8.51 -21.40
N GLN A 234 -33.94 -9.28 -22.51
CA GLN A 234 -34.99 -10.17 -23.05
C GLN A 234 -35.39 -11.24 -22.04
N HIS A 235 -34.50 -11.66 -21.16
CA HIS A 235 -34.77 -12.66 -20.12
C HIS A 235 -35.14 -12.01 -18.77
N ASN A 236 -34.57 -10.84 -18.46
CA ASN A 236 -34.87 -10.09 -17.25
C ASN A 236 -34.97 -8.59 -17.57
N PRO A 237 -36.18 -8.08 -17.85
CA PRO A 237 -36.39 -6.66 -18.17
C PRO A 237 -35.89 -5.69 -17.10
N ASN A 238 -35.74 -6.16 -15.86
CA ASN A 238 -35.26 -5.36 -14.72
C ASN A 238 -33.74 -5.49 -14.47
N LEU A 239 -32.97 -6.01 -15.44
CA LEU A 239 -31.56 -6.32 -15.25
C LEU A 239 -30.74 -5.13 -14.70
N ARG A 240 -30.90 -3.92 -15.27
CA ARG A 240 -30.17 -2.72 -14.83
C ARG A 240 -30.45 -2.43 -13.35
N GLN A 241 -31.71 -2.50 -12.94
CA GLN A 241 -32.11 -2.30 -11.54
C GLN A 241 -31.53 -3.40 -10.62
N VAL A 242 -31.51 -4.65 -11.09
CA VAL A 242 -30.93 -5.78 -10.35
C VAL A 242 -29.45 -5.55 -10.14
N LEU A 243 -28.70 -5.20 -11.19
CA LEU A 243 -27.26 -4.90 -11.10
C LEU A 243 -26.99 -3.73 -10.16
N GLY A 244 -27.76 -2.64 -10.24
CA GLY A 244 -27.63 -1.49 -9.33
C GLY A 244 -27.90 -1.86 -7.87
N ARG A 245 -28.96 -2.66 -7.59
CA ARG A 245 -29.24 -3.16 -6.23
C ARG A 245 -28.14 -4.06 -5.70
N SER A 246 -27.66 -4.99 -6.52
CA SER A 246 -26.52 -5.86 -6.15
C SER A 246 -25.28 -5.06 -5.84
N ALA A 247 -24.96 -4.04 -6.65
CA ALA A 247 -23.82 -3.15 -6.40
C ALA A 247 -23.95 -2.42 -5.06
N ARG A 248 -25.16 -1.94 -4.69
CA ARG A 248 -25.39 -1.28 -3.39
C ARG A 248 -25.19 -2.22 -2.20
N VAL A 249 -25.70 -3.46 -2.28
CA VAL A 249 -25.45 -4.47 -1.23
C VAL A 249 -23.95 -4.74 -1.10
N ILE A 250 -23.27 -5.02 -2.21
CA ILE A 250 -21.83 -5.29 -2.25
C ILE A 250 -21.05 -4.06 -1.72
N ALA A 251 -21.49 -2.84 -1.99
CA ALA A 251 -20.83 -1.64 -1.48
C ALA A 251 -20.89 -1.58 0.05
N GLY A 252 -22.03 -1.93 0.65
CA GLY A 252 -22.21 -2.03 2.10
C GLY A 252 -21.30 -3.11 2.73
N ASP A 253 -21.34 -4.32 2.17
CA ASP A 253 -20.50 -5.44 2.63
C ASP A 253 -19.00 -5.12 2.50
N TYR A 254 -18.61 -4.48 1.40
CA TYR A 254 -17.22 -4.08 1.19
C TYR A 254 -16.79 -2.95 2.14
N ALA A 255 -17.69 -2.01 2.46
CA ALA A 255 -17.40 -0.96 3.44
C ALA A 255 -17.15 -1.56 4.84
N LEU A 256 -17.97 -2.55 5.25
CA LEU A 256 -17.75 -3.30 6.49
C LEU A 256 -16.40 -4.02 6.47
N LEU A 257 -16.06 -4.70 5.37
CA LEU A 257 -14.76 -5.39 5.24
C LEU A 257 -13.58 -4.40 5.34
N ARG A 258 -13.72 -3.19 4.77
CA ARG A 258 -12.70 -2.13 4.88
C ARG A 258 -12.56 -1.63 6.32
N SER A 259 -13.66 -1.39 7.03
CA SER A 259 -13.64 -1.00 8.44
C SER A 259 -12.94 -2.07 9.30
N LEU A 260 -13.30 -3.34 9.12
CA LEU A 260 -12.65 -4.46 9.81
C LEU A 260 -11.15 -4.57 9.48
N LEU A 261 -10.76 -4.27 8.23
CA LEU A 261 -9.35 -4.24 7.85
C LEU A 261 -8.60 -3.10 8.55
N GLU A 262 -9.19 -1.91 8.63
CA GLU A 262 -8.61 -0.75 9.32
C GLU A 262 -8.42 -1.02 10.82
N GLU A 263 -9.38 -1.70 11.45
CA GLU A 263 -9.28 -2.13 12.85
C GLU A 263 -8.26 -3.25 13.06
N THR A 264 -8.12 -4.15 12.08
CA THR A 264 -7.23 -5.32 12.15
C THR A 264 -5.78 -4.96 11.83
N TRP A 265 -5.55 -3.99 10.94
CA TRP A 265 -4.21 -3.64 10.46
C TRP A 265 -3.21 -3.34 11.60
N PRO A 266 -3.53 -2.47 12.58
CA PRO A 266 -2.63 -2.19 13.70
C PRO A 266 -2.32 -3.42 14.58
N GLN A 267 -3.20 -4.42 14.58
CA GLN A 267 -3.03 -5.63 15.40
C GLN A 267 -2.05 -6.62 14.75
N VAL A 268 -1.97 -6.64 13.43
CA VAL A 268 -1.12 -7.59 12.69
C VAL A 268 0.19 -6.97 12.21
N ILE A 269 0.25 -5.65 12.02
CA ILE A 269 1.46 -4.95 11.58
C ILE A 269 2.54 -4.99 12.65
N ARG A 270 3.78 -5.23 12.24
CA ARG A 270 4.98 -5.18 13.10
C ARG A 270 5.92 -4.06 12.68
N GLU A 271 6.04 -3.88 11.37
CA GLU A 271 6.90 -2.86 10.77
C GLU A 271 6.31 -2.43 9.44
N GLU A 272 6.32 -1.15 9.19
CA GLU A 272 5.85 -0.55 7.95
C GLU A 272 6.86 0.52 7.49
N CYS A 273 7.55 0.22 6.40
CA CYS A 273 8.41 1.14 5.68
C CYS A 273 7.82 1.30 4.28
N VAL A 274 7.05 2.37 4.09
CA VAL A 274 6.36 2.66 2.83
C VAL A 274 7.11 3.78 2.12
N PRO A 275 7.49 3.61 0.84
CA PRO A 275 8.14 4.66 0.07
C PRO A 275 7.27 5.93 -0.01
N PRO A 276 7.86 7.14 -0.01
CA PRO A 276 7.12 8.38 -0.22
C PRO A 276 6.50 8.43 -1.63
N VAL A 277 5.60 9.38 -1.87
CA VAL A 277 5.07 9.64 -3.23
C VAL A 277 6.19 10.22 -4.07
N GLY A 278 6.40 9.66 -5.27
CA GLY A 278 7.51 10.08 -6.14
C GLY A 278 8.89 9.57 -5.70
N ALA A 279 8.92 8.49 -4.90
CA ALA A 279 10.16 7.84 -4.50
C ALA A 279 10.99 7.40 -5.71
N SER A 280 12.31 7.48 -5.58
CA SER A 280 13.24 6.90 -6.55
C SER A 280 13.11 5.37 -6.62
N PRO A 281 13.56 4.71 -7.69
CA PRO A 281 13.55 3.24 -7.79
C PRO A 281 14.22 2.54 -6.60
N ASP A 282 15.30 3.11 -6.05
CA ASP A 282 16.00 2.56 -4.90
C ASP A 282 15.17 2.67 -3.61
N GLU A 283 14.47 3.80 -3.41
CA GLU A 283 13.55 3.98 -2.28
C GLU A 283 12.33 3.07 -2.39
N GLU A 284 11.79 2.86 -3.60
CA GLU A 284 10.72 1.88 -3.83
C GLU A 284 11.17 0.45 -3.55
N ALA A 285 12.43 0.10 -3.88
CA ALA A 285 13.03 -1.19 -3.56
C ALA A 285 13.23 -1.38 -2.05
N ALA A 286 13.44 -0.31 -1.29
CA ALA A 286 13.55 -0.35 0.17
C ALA A 286 12.20 -0.55 0.88
N GLY A 287 11.09 -0.36 0.19
CA GLY A 287 9.73 -0.50 0.74
C GLY A 287 9.46 -1.90 1.30
N ARG A 288 8.90 -1.95 2.53
CA ARG A 288 8.66 -3.21 3.24
C ARG A 288 7.50 -3.11 4.20
N ILE A 289 6.72 -4.20 4.26
CA ILE A 289 5.68 -4.40 5.28
C ILE A 289 5.91 -5.75 5.94
N THR A 290 5.96 -5.76 7.25
CA THR A 290 6.13 -6.97 8.06
C THR A 290 4.91 -7.16 8.96
N LEU A 291 4.27 -8.33 8.87
CA LEU A 291 3.11 -8.73 9.67
C LEU A 291 3.50 -9.83 10.67
N GLY A 292 2.83 -9.87 11.80
CA GLY A 292 2.95 -10.97 12.77
C GLY A 292 2.29 -12.24 12.22
N LEU A 293 3.07 -13.31 12.02
CA LEU A 293 2.61 -14.54 11.34
C LEU A 293 1.45 -15.20 12.07
N GLU A 294 1.52 -15.39 13.38
CA GLU A 294 0.46 -16.03 14.18
C GLU A 294 -0.81 -15.17 14.20
N ALA A 295 -0.67 -13.87 14.45
CA ALA A 295 -1.79 -12.93 14.43
C ALA A 295 -2.48 -12.93 13.06
N TRP A 296 -1.70 -12.94 11.98
CA TRP A 296 -2.23 -12.99 10.63
C TRP A 296 -2.92 -14.33 10.31
N ARG A 297 -2.34 -15.46 10.73
CA ARG A 297 -2.93 -16.82 10.55
C ARG A 297 -4.26 -16.98 11.29
N ALA A 298 -4.44 -16.28 12.42
CA ALA A 298 -5.67 -16.29 13.20
C ALA A 298 -6.81 -15.49 12.54
N LEU A 299 -6.53 -14.66 11.53
CA LEU A 299 -7.55 -13.87 10.85
C LEU A 299 -8.50 -14.75 10.04
N PRO A 300 -9.77 -14.33 9.88
CA PRO A 300 -10.67 -14.89 8.86
C PRO A 300 -10.05 -14.76 7.45
N VAL A 301 -10.32 -15.73 6.57
CA VAL A 301 -9.74 -15.79 5.22
C VAL A 301 -9.95 -14.50 4.42
N ALA A 302 -11.11 -13.84 4.56
CA ALA A 302 -11.38 -12.57 3.90
C ALA A 302 -10.40 -11.46 4.34
N LEU A 303 -10.07 -11.39 5.63
CA LEU A 303 -9.11 -10.42 6.17
C LEU A 303 -7.66 -10.80 5.83
N GLN A 304 -7.32 -12.10 5.78
CA GLN A 304 -6.02 -12.55 5.29
C GLN A 304 -5.75 -12.05 3.86
N ARG A 305 -6.72 -12.22 2.96
CA ARG A 305 -6.64 -11.73 1.57
C ARG A 305 -6.58 -10.19 1.52
N SER A 306 -7.40 -9.54 2.33
CA SER A 306 -7.48 -8.07 2.37
C SER A 306 -6.19 -7.43 2.89
N THR A 307 -5.57 -8.00 3.93
CA THR A 307 -4.28 -7.50 4.46
C THR A 307 -3.14 -7.66 3.47
N LEU A 308 -3.07 -8.75 2.70
CA LEU A 308 -2.08 -8.91 1.63
C LEU A 308 -2.27 -7.89 0.51
N ARG A 309 -3.52 -7.66 0.10
CA ARG A 309 -3.84 -6.63 -0.91
C ARG A 309 -3.53 -5.23 -0.40
N GLU A 310 -3.83 -4.95 0.86
CA GLU A 310 -3.50 -3.68 1.51
C GLU A 310 -1.98 -3.44 1.56
N ALA A 311 -1.20 -4.46 1.92
CA ALA A 311 0.25 -4.38 1.92
C ALA A 311 0.80 -4.04 0.53
N VAL A 312 0.30 -4.70 -0.53
CA VAL A 312 0.69 -4.38 -1.90
C VAL A 312 0.27 -2.96 -2.30
N GLN A 313 -0.96 -2.56 -1.95
CA GLN A 313 -1.47 -1.20 -2.22
C GLN A 313 -0.60 -0.12 -1.56
N ARG A 314 -0.17 -0.33 -0.33
CA ARG A 314 0.71 0.61 0.38
C ARG A 314 2.10 0.67 -0.24
N LEU A 315 2.67 -0.48 -0.61
CA LEU A 315 4.01 -0.55 -1.18
C LEU A 315 4.10 -0.06 -2.63
N ARG A 316 3.06 -0.20 -3.43
CA ARG A 316 3.05 0.11 -4.87
C ARG A 316 1.97 1.10 -5.29
N ARG A 317 1.16 1.57 -4.35
CA ARG A 317 0.04 2.53 -4.54
C ARG A 317 -0.98 2.09 -5.58
N THR A 318 -0.88 0.86 -6.06
CA THR A 318 -1.76 0.29 -7.07
C THR A 318 -2.00 -1.19 -6.83
N LEU A 319 -3.19 -1.66 -7.22
CA LEU A 319 -3.54 -3.07 -7.31
C LEU A 319 -3.65 -3.56 -8.76
N ARG A 320 -3.12 -2.78 -9.71
CA ARG A 320 -3.08 -3.19 -11.11
C ARG A 320 -2.28 -4.49 -11.22
N ASP A 321 -2.76 -5.42 -12.02
CA ASP A 321 -2.18 -6.76 -12.23
C ASP A 321 -2.24 -7.71 -11.01
N ILE A 322 -2.83 -7.28 -9.89
CA ILE A 322 -3.04 -8.13 -8.70
C ILE A 322 -4.37 -8.88 -8.84
N GLY A 323 -4.31 -10.05 -9.45
CA GLY A 323 -5.46 -10.96 -9.58
C GLY A 323 -5.66 -11.87 -8.37
N PHE A 324 -6.80 -12.60 -8.40
CA PHE A 324 -7.17 -13.58 -7.37
C PHE A 324 -6.07 -14.63 -7.13
N VAL A 325 -5.50 -15.18 -8.20
CA VAL A 325 -4.48 -16.24 -8.13
C VAL A 325 -3.25 -15.78 -7.36
N HIS A 326 -2.76 -14.57 -7.61
CA HIS A 326 -1.59 -14.02 -6.91
C HIS A 326 -1.82 -13.89 -5.40
N VAL A 327 -3.01 -13.38 -5.02
CA VAL A 327 -3.36 -13.22 -3.60
C VAL A 327 -3.57 -14.57 -2.92
N GLU A 328 -4.22 -15.52 -3.61
CA GLU A 328 -4.50 -16.84 -3.04
C GLU A 328 -3.24 -17.69 -2.89
N ASP A 329 -2.32 -17.66 -3.87
CA ASP A 329 -1.03 -18.34 -3.77
C ASP A 329 -0.19 -17.77 -2.63
N ALA A 330 -0.12 -16.44 -2.51
CA ALA A 330 0.56 -15.79 -1.39
C ALA A 330 -0.08 -16.14 -0.03
N ALA A 331 -1.42 -16.12 0.03
CA ALA A 331 -2.15 -16.50 1.25
C ALA A 331 -1.96 -17.98 1.62
N ARG A 332 -1.90 -18.88 0.63
CA ARG A 332 -1.61 -20.30 0.85
C ARG A 332 -0.21 -20.51 1.40
N VAL A 333 0.81 -19.89 0.80
CA VAL A 333 2.19 -19.93 1.30
C VAL A 333 2.28 -19.36 2.71
N ALA A 334 1.58 -18.27 3.00
CA ALA A 334 1.57 -17.68 4.34
C ALA A 334 0.86 -18.56 5.39
N ARG A 335 -0.21 -19.28 5.01
CA ARG A 335 -0.95 -20.20 5.90
C ARG A 335 -0.19 -21.49 6.21
N GLU A 336 0.33 -22.13 5.17
CA GLU A 336 0.85 -23.50 5.20
C GLU A 336 2.38 -23.55 5.24
N GLY A 337 3.03 -22.48 4.78
CA GLY A 337 4.48 -22.43 4.62
C GLY A 337 5.25 -22.42 5.93
N THR A 338 6.49 -22.86 5.83
CA THR A 338 7.51 -22.86 6.87
C THR A 338 8.49 -21.70 6.68
N THR A 339 9.34 -21.47 7.65
CA THR A 339 10.37 -20.41 7.56
C THR A 339 11.26 -20.60 6.34
N GLY A 340 11.31 -19.58 5.49
CA GLY A 340 12.05 -19.57 4.23
C GLY A 340 11.18 -19.72 2.99
N ASP A 341 9.92 -20.17 3.13
CA ASP A 341 9.01 -20.29 2.00
C ASP A 341 8.61 -18.91 1.45
N ARG A 342 8.44 -18.83 0.13
CA ARG A 342 8.22 -17.57 -0.58
C ARG A 342 7.08 -17.70 -1.59
N ALA A 343 6.40 -16.58 -1.82
CA ALA A 343 5.43 -16.42 -2.90
C ALA A 343 5.70 -15.14 -3.67
N THR A 344 5.69 -15.22 -4.99
CA THR A 344 5.85 -14.05 -5.86
C THR A 344 4.55 -13.28 -5.95
N LEU A 345 4.63 -11.98 -5.79
CA LEU A 345 3.55 -11.03 -6.04
C LEU A 345 3.90 -10.16 -7.26
N PRO A 346 2.91 -9.66 -8.01
CA PRO A 346 3.18 -8.76 -9.13
C PRO A 346 3.99 -7.51 -8.74
N ARG A 347 4.54 -6.84 -9.74
CA ARG A 347 5.36 -5.63 -9.60
C ARG A 347 6.62 -5.83 -8.75
N GLY A 348 7.26 -6.99 -8.91
CA GLY A 348 8.53 -7.29 -8.28
C GLY A 348 8.46 -7.47 -6.76
N LEU A 349 7.27 -7.68 -6.20
CA LEU A 349 7.13 -7.98 -4.77
C LEU A 349 7.26 -9.48 -4.48
N MET A 350 7.76 -9.78 -3.31
CA MET A 350 7.91 -11.12 -2.75
C MET A 350 7.32 -11.18 -1.35
N LEU A 351 6.45 -12.15 -1.09
CA LEU A 351 6.08 -12.53 0.26
C LEU A 351 7.05 -13.60 0.76
N THR A 352 7.57 -13.43 1.96
CA THR A 352 8.49 -14.39 2.62
C THR A 352 7.95 -14.75 3.99
N VAL A 353 7.87 -16.06 4.28
CA VAL A 353 7.53 -16.58 5.60
C VAL A 353 8.81 -16.62 6.44
N GLY A 354 8.87 -15.83 7.50
CA GLY A 354 9.94 -15.83 8.48
C GLY A 354 9.53 -16.54 9.77
N TYR A 355 10.43 -16.57 10.76
CA TYR A 355 10.11 -17.03 12.08
C TYR A 355 9.20 -15.99 12.79
N GLN A 356 7.95 -16.32 13.08
CA GLN A 356 6.93 -15.45 13.67
C GLN A 356 6.56 -14.19 12.86
N ARG A 357 7.04 -14.05 11.64
CA ARG A 357 6.78 -12.88 10.78
C ARG A 357 6.47 -13.27 9.35
N LEU A 358 5.70 -12.44 8.69
CA LEU A 358 5.39 -12.50 7.27
C LEU A 358 5.84 -11.18 6.65
N THR A 359 6.77 -11.21 5.72
CA THR A 359 7.35 -10.01 5.12
C THR A 359 6.96 -9.89 3.66
N ILE A 360 6.51 -8.71 3.25
CA ILE A 360 6.24 -8.34 1.85
C ILE A 360 7.18 -7.20 1.51
N ALA A 361 8.05 -7.41 0.54
CA ALA A 361 9.08 -6.45 0.11
C ALA A 361 9.42 -6.67 -1.37
N ALA A 362 10.26 -5.83 -1.96
CA ALA A 362 10.83 -6.10 -3.26
C ALA A 362 11.60 -7.42 -3.26
N ALA A 363 11.59 -8.16 -4.38
CA ALA A 363 12.19 -9.49 -4.46
C ALA A 363 13.70 -9.48 -4.24
N ASP A 364 14.35 -8.37 -4.55
CA ASP A 364 15.78 -8.06 -4.39
C ASP A 364 16.08 -7.24 -3.12
N ALA A 365 15.06 -6.94 -2.30
CA ALA A 365 15.27 -6.20 -1.06
C ALA A 365 16.22 -6.93 -0.12
N ALA A 366 17.13 -6.17 0.47
CA ALA A 366 18.04 -6.70 1.48
C ALA A 366 17.25 -7.32 2.65
N PRO A 367 17.67 -8.49 3.17
CA PRO A 367 17.00 -9.13 4.29
C PRO A 367 17.04 -8.24 5.53
N LEU A 368 15.96 -8.23 6.29
CA LEU A 368 15.92 -7.59 7.62
C LEU A 368 16.85 -8.32 8.57
N LEU A 369 17.93 -7.67 8.90
CA LEU A 369 18.80 -8.14 9.97
C LEU A 369 18.31 -7.60 11.31
N PRO A 370 18.28 -8.42 12.38
CA PRO A 370 18.01 -7.91 13.71
C PRO A 370 19.11 -6.93 14.14
N ASP A 371 18.78 -6.08 15.09
CA ASP A 371 19.73 -5.14 15.68
C ASP A 371 20.71 -5.87 16.63
N TRP A 372 21.55 -6.70 16.04
CA TRP A 372 22.58 -7.49 16.72
C TRP A 372 23.98 -7.00 16.31
N PRO A 373 25.01 -7.31 17.11
CA PRO A 373 26.39 -7.02 16.75
C PRO A 373 26.87 -7.98 15.64
N LEU A 374 26.36 -7.77 14.40
CA LEU A 374 26.65 -8.64 13.26
C LEU A 374 27.94 -8.23 12.54
N LEU A 375 28.70 -9.21 12.10
CA LEU A 375 29.87 -9.04 11.24
C LEU A 375 29.48 -8.98 9.76
N SER A 376 30.33 -8.43 8.89
CA SER A 376 30.24 -8.70 7.46
C SER A 376 30.49 -10.20 7.23
N PRO A 377 29.81 -10.86 6.26
CA PRO A 377 30.08 -12.27 5.93
C PRO A 377 31.53 -12.53 5.55
N ASP A 378 32.19 -11.55 4.92
CA ASP A 378 33.57 -11.60 4.46
C ASP A 378 34.54 -10.90 5.41
N ALA A 379 34.13 -10.65 6.68
CA ALA A 379 34.96 -9.99 7.65
C ALA A 379 36.19 -10.85 7.99
N GLU A 380 37.38 -10.25 7.89
CA GLU A 380 38.59 -10.88 8.43
C GLU A 380 38.47 -11.05 9.95
N PRO A 381 39.18 -12.02 10.54
CA PRO A 381 39.22 -12.21 11.98
C PRO A 381 39.69 -10.94 12.70
N ILE A 382 38.91 -10.47 13.69
CA ILE A 382 39.17 -9.23 14.43
C ILE A 382 39.82 -9.61 15.78
N PRO A 383 41.11 -9.26 16.03
CA PRO A 383 41.73 -9.50 17.34
C PRO A 383 40.94 -8.79 18.47
N VAL A 384 40.68 -9.50 19.54
CA VAL A 384 40.01 -8.90 20.73
C VAL A 384 41.08 -8.30 21.66
N HIS A 385 40.96 -7.01 21.91
CA HIS A 385 41.82 -6.30 22.87
C HIS A 385 41.39 -6.63 24.30
N VAL A 386 42.30 -7.26 25.07
CA VAL A 386 42.02 -7.67 26.46
C VAL A 386 43.13 -7.16 27.38
N PRO A 387 42.82 -6.32 28.38
CA PRO A 387 41.57 -5.54 28.51
C PRO A 387 41.51 -4.44 27.44
N GLY A 388 40.29 -4.02 27.09
CA GLY A 388 40.09 -2.92 26.12
C GLY A 388 38.80 -3.02 25.34
N GLN A 389 38.73 -2.26 24.27
CA GLN A 389 37.59 -2.21 23.37
C GLN A 389 37.99 -2.70 21.98
N THR A 390 37.07 -3.40 21.31
CA THR A 390 37.24 -3.92 19.96
C THR A 390 36.04 -3.49 19.12
N LEU A 391 36.27 -2.63 18.12
CA LEU A 391 35.24 -2.17 17.21
C LEU A 391 34.82 -3.28 16.24
N LEU A 392 33.51 -3.41 16.01
CA LEU A 392 32.96 -4.27 14.93
C LEU A 392 32.70 -3.38 13.70
N PRO A 393 33.52 -3.47 12.65
CA PRO A 393 33.40 -2.58 11.49
C PRO A 393 32.02 -2.65 10.84
N GLY A 394 31.42 -1.49 10.57
CA GLY A 394 30.15 -1.38 9.87
C GLY A 394 28.89 -1.80 10.65
N SER A 395 29.01 -2.21 11.92
CA SER A 395 27.86 -2.68 12.72
C SER A 395 27.30 -1.65 13.69
N GLY A 396 28.07 -0.60 14.03
CA GLY A 396 27.73 0.35 15.09
C GLY A 396 27.83 -0.25 16.51
N TRP A 397 28.47 -1.42 16.65
CA TRP A 397 28.70 -2.09 17.91
C TRP A 397 30.20 -2.19 18.23
N LEU A 398 30.52 -2.27 19.52
CA LEU A 398 31.85 -2.59 20.00
C LEU A 398 31.79 -3.67 21.09
N LEU A 399 32.85 -4.46 21.18
CA LEU A 399 33.04 -5.43 22.26
C LEU A 399 33.95 -4.81 23.33
N HIS A 400 33.43 -4.67 24.52
CA HIS A 400 34.20 -4.29 25.70
C HIS A 400 34.70 -5.53 26.44
N ALA A 401 35.98 -5.58 26.76
CA ALA A 401 36.63 -6.69 27.45
C ALA A 401 37.32 -6.20 28.73
N GLU A 402 36.97 -6.80 29.86
CA GLU A 402 37.56 -6.55 31.15
C GLU A 402 38.13 -7.83 31.75
N VAL A 403 39.15 -7.71 32.55
CA VAL A 403 39.69 -8.81 33.35
C VAL A 403 39.32 -8.56 34.82
N LEU A 404 38.54 -9.48 35.38
CA LEU A 404 38.07 -9.44 36.76
C LEU A 404 38.74 -10.56 37.57
N ALA A 405 39.07 -10.30 38.83
CA ALA A 405 39.36 -11.43 39.75
C ALA A 405 38.06 -12.20 40.04
N HIS A 406 38.14 -13.51 40.26
CA HIS A 406 36.96 -14.35 40.53
C HIS A 406 36.09 -13.78 41.68
N ARG A 407 36.69 -13.24 42.72
CA ARG A 407 36.01 -12.61 43.87
C ARG A 407 35.24 -11.31 43.51
N GLU A 408 35.52 -10.72 42.35
CA GLU A 408 34.93 -9.45 41.91
C GLU A 408 33.72 -9.70 40.98
N LEU A 409 33.37 -10.98 40.75
CA LEU A 409 32.20 -11.29 39.95
C LEU A 409 30.92 -10.75 40.59
N PRO A 410 30.00 -10.17 39.80
CA PRO A 410 28.71 -9.69 40.31
C PRO A 410 27.90 -10.80 40.96
N PRO A 411 27.09 -10.52 41.98
CA PRO A 411 26.15 -11.51 42.52
C PRO A 411 25.27 -12.07 41.40
N ALA A 412 25.05 -13.40 41.38
CA ALA A 412 24.27 -14.09 40.38
C ALA A 412 24.75 -13.95 38.92
N TRP A 413 26.05 -13.71 38.65
CA TRP A 413 26.64 -13.64 37.32
C TRP A 413 26.29 -14.86 36.44
N GLN A 414 26.04 -16.02 37.05
CA GLN A 414 25.63 -17.25 36.37
C GLN A 414 24.23 -17.14 35.72
N ALA A 415 23.36 -16.34 36.30
CA ALA A 415 21.99 -16.10 35.82
C ALA A 415 21.92 -14.90 34.82
N ASN A 416 23.03 -14.60 34.18
CA ASN A 416 23.17 -13.48 33.24
C ASN A 416 21.99 -13.36 32.27
N PRO A 417 21.15 -12.30 32.35
CA PRO A 417 19.99 -12.14 31.47
C PRO A 417 20.37 -11.52 30.11
N ASP A 418 21.55 -10.92 30.02
CA ASP A 418 22.02 -10.27 28.80
C ASP A 418 22.71 -11.30 27.88
N PRO A 419 22.14 -11.67 26.74
CA PRO A 419 22.75 -12.63 25.84
C PRO A 419 24.06 -12.15 25.21
N TRP A 420 24.25 -10.82 25.14
CA TRP A 420 25.43 -10.19 24.57
C TRP A 420 26.54 -9.92 25.58
N ARG A 421 26.43 -10.54 26.75
CA ARG A 421 27.40 -10.51 27.84
C ARG A 421 27.87 -11.92 28.14
N ALA A 422 29.16 -12.07 28.42
CA ALA A 422 29.74 -13.37 28.75
C ALA A 422 30.82 -13.26 29.84
N PHE A 423 30.95 -14.33 30.66
CA PHE A 423 32.01 -14.51 31.65
C PHE A 423 32.75 -15.82 31.32
N LEU A 424 34.05 -15.72 31.06
CA LEU A 424 34.88 -16.81 30.57
C LEU A 424 36.12 -16.95 31.43
N ASP A 425 36.66 -18.15 31.57
CA ASP A 425 37.94 -18.38 32.24
C ASP A 425 39.07 -17.84 31.34
N LEU A 426 39.77 -16.80 31.75
CA LEU A 426 40.83 -16.13 30.97
C LEU A 426 41.94 -17.12 30.64
N ASN A 427 42.35 -17.98 31.57
CA ASN A 427 43.41 -18.95 31.35
C ASN A 427 42.99 -20.03 30.34
N ALA A 428 41.74 -20.43 30.37
CA ALA A 428 41.19 -21.41 29.42
C ALA A 428 41.07 -20.81 27.99
N ILE A 429 40.78 -19.53 27.87
CA ILE A 429 40.77 -18.83 26.57
C ILE A 429 42.17 -18.78 25.98
N GLY A 430 43.17 -18.48 26.79
CA GLY A 430 44.56 -18.30 26.35
C GLY A 430 44.79 -16.92 25.68
N PRO A 431 46.02 -16.71 25.15
CA PRO A 431 46.39 -15.43 24.57
C PRO A 431 45.75 -15.19 23.19
N GLY A 432 45.42 -13.91 22.93
CA GLY A 432 45.01 -13.44 21.59
C GLY A 432 43.70 -14.02 21.07
N PRO A 433 42.58 -13.96 21.81
CA PRO A 433 41.30 -14.34 21.26
C PRO A 433 40.89 -13.39 20.14
N TRP A 434 40.04 -13.87 19.20
CA TRP A 434 39.56 -13.06 18.09
C TRP A 434 38.08 -13.32 17.79
N LEU A 435 37.43 -12.33 17.22
CA LEU A 435 36.08 -12.47 16.67
C LEU A 435 36.16 -12.86 15.18
N ARG A 436 35.27 -13.75 14.75
CA ARG A 436 35.11 -14.10 13.33
C ARG A 436 33.70 -14.56 13.01
N ALA A 437 33.36 -14.56 11.73
CA ALA A 437 32.19 -15.25 11.22
C ALA A 437 32.36 -16.78 11.26
N ARG A 438 31.30 -17.53 11.02
CA ARG A 438 31.35 -19.00 11.00
C ARG A 438 32.12 -19.53 9.80
N LEU A 439 32.75 -20.69 10.01
CA LEU A 439 33.40 -21.44 8.95
C LEU A 439 32.74 -22.82 8.78
N PRO A 440 32.81 -23.41 7.56
CA PRO A 440 32.38 -24.79 7.37
C PRO A 440 33.10 -25.74 8.32
N GLY A 441 32.34 -26.61 8.98
CA GLY A 441 32.88 -27.60 9.92
C GLY A 441 33.01 -27.13 11.36
N ASP A 442 32.69 -25.89 11.70
CA ASP A 442 32.74 -25.38 13.07
C ASP A 442 31.92 -26.25 14.04
N ARG A 443 32.53 -26.52 15.18
CA ARG A 443 31.93 -27.32 16.26
C ARG A 443 32.11 -26.64 17.61
N LEU A 444 31.19 -26.91 18.52
CA LEU A 444 31.16 -26.39 19.90
C LEU A 444 30.79 -27.49 20.86
N GLN A 445 31.23 -27.41 22.11
CA GLN A 445 30.72 -28.19 23.24
C GLN A 445 29.83 -27.29 24.10
N PRO A 446 28.53 -27.14 23.78
CA PRO A 446 27.70 -26.17 24.46
C PRO A 446 27.62 -26.43 25.98
N LEU A 447 27.72 -25.36 26.77
CA LEU A 447 27.53 -25.44 28.22
C LEU A 447 26.13 -25.99 28.53
N GLY A 448 26.07 -27.01 29.44
CA GLY A 448 24.81 -27.68 29.81
C GLY A 448 24.45 -28.93 28.98
N MET A 449 25.26 -29.31 27.95
CA MET A 449 25.01 -30.50 27.13
C MET A 449 25.98 -31.68 27.40
N GLY A 450 26.42 -31.87 28.62
CA GLY A 450 27.22 -33.05 29.05
C GLY A 450 28.59 -33.18 28.38
N GLY A 451 29.07 -32.17 27.63
CA GLY A 451 30.37 -32.18 26.94
C GLY A 451 30.35 -32.80 25.54
N HIS A 452 29.18 -33.13 25.00
CA HIS A 452 29.06 -33.58 23.61
C HIS A 452 29.34 -32.45 22.64
N SER A 453 30.15 -32.75 21.60
CA SER A 453 30.45 -31.80 20.51
C SER A 453 29.33 -31.81 19.47
N VAL A 454 28.78 -30.65 19.17
CA VAL A 454 27.76 -30.47 18.12
C VAL A 454 28.26 -29.61 16.98
N LYS A 455 27.74 -29.82 15.78
CA LYS A 455 27.99 -28.90 14.66
C LYS A 455 27.35 -27.55 14.94
N LEU A 456 28.05 -26.46 14.65
CA LEU A 456 27.52 -25.11 14.85
C LEU A 456 26.24 -24.86 14.01
N SER A 457 26.19 -25.39 12.78
CA SER A 457 24.98 -25.31 11.93
C SER A 457 23.73 -25.87 12.60
N ASP A 458 23.87 -27.03 13.25
CA ASP A 458 22.76 -27.71 13.91
C ASP A 458 22.35 -26.97 15.20
N LEU A 459 23.35 -26.47 15.93
CA LEU A 459 23.11 -25.65 17.13
C LEU A 459 22.34 -24.38 16.79
N LEU A 460 22.76 -23.61 15.75
CA LEU A 460 22.08 -22.38 15.35
C LEU A 460 20.66 -22.66 14.85
N THR A 461 20.42 -23.79 14.20
CA THR A 461 19.08 -24.20 13.77
C THR A 461 18.19 -24.55 14.97
N ASN A 462 18.69 -25.32 15.93
CA ASN A 462 17.97 -25.70 17.14
C ASN A 462 17.66 -24.48 18.04
N LEU A 463 18.55 -23.49 18.09
CA LEU A 463 18.36 -22.22 18.79
C LEU A 463 17.50 -21.23 17.98
N LYS A 464 17.01 -21.63 16.80
CA LYS A 464 16.15 -20.82 15.92
C LYS A 464 16.75 -19.47 15.55
N VAL A 465 18.09 -19.42 15.43
CA VAL A 465 18.78 -18.22 14.94
C VAL A 465 18.34 -17.96 13.50
N PRO A 466 17.92 -16.73 13.14
CA PRO A 466 17.50 -16.38 11.78
C PRO A 466 18.55 -16.76 10.74
N ALA A 467 18.14 -17.38 9.64
CA ALA A 467 19.05 -17.92 8.62
C ALA A 467 19.99 -16.83 8.06
N GLU A 468 19.44 -15.64 7.84
CA GLU A 468 20.13 -14.46 7.31
C GLU A 468 21.22 -13.90 8.24
N THR A 469 21.19 -14.25 9.53
CA THR A 469 22.19 -13.79 10.52
C THR A 469 23.26 -14.82 10.82
N ARG A 470 23.06 -16.09 10.46
CA ARG A 470 23.96 -17.20 10.87
C ARG A 470 25.38 -17.05 10.39
N ASP A 471 25.57 -16.51 9.19
CA ASP A 471 26.88 -16.27 8.58
C ASP A 471 27.51 -14.95 9.04
N ARG A 472 26.79 -14.16 9.83
CA ARG A 472 27.18 -12.83 10.31
C ARG A 472 27.29 -12.77 11.83
N LEU A 473 26.87 -13.82 12.53
CA LEU A 473 26.92 -13.88 13.98
C LEU A 473 28.40 -13.92 14.44
N PRO A 474 28.84 -13.02 15.33
CA PRO A 474 30.21 -13.04 15.81
C PRO A 474 30.44 -14.29 16.66
N LEU A 475 31.53 -14.95 16.41
CA LEU A 475 32.03 -16.10 17.16
C LEU A 475 33.34 -15.71 17.82
N LEU A 476 33.43 -15.81 19.15
CA LEU A 476 34.68 -15.66 19.84
C LEU A 476 35.46 -16.96 19.67
N ALA A 477 36.60 -16.86 19.04
CA ALA A 477 37.55 -17.96 18.82
C ALA A 477 38.76 -17.84 19.72
N ALA A 478 39.28 -18.98 20.13
CA ALA A 478 40.52 -19.16 20.86
C ALA A 478 41.41 -20.13 20.10
N PRO A 479 42.70 -20.28 20.42
CA PRO A 479 43.63 -21.18 19.71
C PRO A 479 43.15 -22.64 19.59
N TRP A 480 42.28 -23.06 20.49
CA TRP A 480 41.72 -24.43 20.53
C TRP A 480 40.35 -24.58 19.90
N GLY A 481 39.73 -23.51 19.38
CA GLY A 481 38.42 -23.54 18.73
C GLY A 481 37.47 -22.45 19.21
N LEU A 482 36.15 -22.66 19.05
CA LEU A 482 35.13 -21.69 19.46
C LEU A 482 34.96 -21.67 20.99
N ALA A 483 35.01 -20.49 21.57
CA ALA A 483 34.80 -20.25 22.99
C ALA A 483 33.39 -19.74 23.33
N TRP A 484 32.83 -18.91 22.45
CA TRP A 484 31.51 -18.34 22.61
C TRP A 484 30.85 -18.09 21.26
N VAL A 485 29.65 -18.61 21.08
CA VAL A 485 28.71 -18.19 20.03
C VAL A 485 27.98 -16.99 20.59
N CYS A 486 28.40 -15.79 20.22
CA CYS A 486 27.97 -14.55 20.84
C CYS A 486 26.44 -14.40 20.78
N GLY A 487 25.86 -14.01 21.89
CA GLY A 487 24.40 -13.92 22.02
C GLY A 487 23.68 -15.26 22.20
N GLN A 488 24.38 -16.40 22.14
CA GLN A 488 23.76 -17.74 22.11
C GLN A 488 24.27 -18.68 23.21
N ARG A 489 25.48 -19.24 23.04
CA ARG A 489 26.00 -20.28 23.94
C ARG A 489 27.52 -20.20 24.12
N LEU A 490 27.96 -20.47 25.36
CA LEU A 490 29.36 -20.65 25.68
C LEU A 490 29.81 -22.10 25.44
N ASP A 491 31.07 -22.27 25.08
CA ASP A 491 31.72 -23.58 25.10
C ASP A 491 32.06 -23.99 26.57
N ARG A 492 31.85 -25.25 26.88
CA ARG A 492 32.13 -25.79 28.22
C ARG A 492 33.58 -25.61 28.66
N ARG A 493 34.54 -25.65 27.72
CA ARG A 493 35.97 -25.50 28.00
C ARG A 493 36.34 -24.10 28.49
N ALA A 494 35.58 -23.07 28.09
CA ALA A 494 35.81 -21.70 28.50
C ALA A 494 35.01 -21.29 29.76
N ARG A 495 34.31 -22.20 30.41
CA ARG A 495 33.47 -21.90 31.57
C ARG A 495 34.29 -21.44 32.77
N VAL A 496 33.78 -20.54 33.54
CA VAL A 496 34.29 -20.18 34.87
C VAL A 496 33.97 -21.33 35.84
N THR A 497 34.97 -21.73 36.65
CA THR A 497 34.89 -22.75 37.67
C THR A 497 35.44 -22.22 38.99
N ASP A 498 35.31 -22.96 40.08
CA ASP A 498 35.88 -22.58 41.38
C ASP A 498 37.41 -22.47 41.39
N ALA A 499 38.07 -23.10 40.39
CA ALA A 499 39.52 -23.01 40.21
C ALA A 499 39.95 -21.76 39.37
N THR A 500 39.00 -21.05 38.74
CA THR A 500 39.29 -19.89 37.92
C THR A 500 39.74 -18.71 38.76
N GLN A 501 40.91 -18.14 38.50
CA GLN A 501 41.47 -17.01 39.23
C GLN A 501 41.10 -15.68 38.54
N GLN A 502 41.18 -15.63 37.21
CA GLN A 502 40.89 -14.45 36.38
C GLN A 502 39.78 -14.77 35.40
N VAL A 503 38.82 -13.89 35.33
CA VAL A 503 37.64 -13.98 34.47
C VAL A 503 37.69 -12.92 33.40
N LEU A 504 37.58 -13.36 32.14
CA LEU A 504 37.36 -12.47 31.02
C LEU A 504 35.88 -12.15 30.95
N HIS A 505 35.53 -10.90 31.27
CA HIS A 505 34.19 -10.36 31.13
C HIS A 505 34.07 -9.63 29.79
N LEU A 506 33.16 -10.09 28.94
CA LEU A 506 32.89 -9.52 27.61
C LEU A 506 31.49 -8.96 27.55
N ARG A 507 31.32 -7.81 26.93
CA ARG A 507 30.00 -7.20 26.71
C ARG A 507 29.99 -6.44 25.38
N PHE A 508 28.97 -6.71 24.56
CA PHE A 508 28.69 -5.87 23.39
C PHE A 508 27.90 -4.63 23.83
N ILE A 509 28.32 -3.46 23.38
CA ILE A 509 27.68 -2.16 23.62
C ILE A 509 27.52 -1.38 22.31
N ARG A 510 26.55 -0.51 22.25
CA ARG A 510 26.38 0.38 21.11
C ARG A 510 27.43 1.48 21.15
N GLN A 511 27.99 1.82 19.99
CA GLN A 511 28.94 2.94 19.87
C GLN A 511 28.31 4.30 20.24
N ALA A 512 27.00 4.44 20.04
CA ALA A 512 26.25 5.64 20.43
C ALA A 512 26.02 5.76 21.96
N ASP A 513 26.13 4.66 22.72
CA ASP A 513 25.95 4.65 24.19
C ASP A 513 27.25 5.01 24.95
N GLU A 514 28.35 5.21 24.25
CA GLU A 514 29.56 5.80 24.80
C GLU A 514 29.41 7.33 24.90
N ILE A 515 28.79 7.83 25.96
CA ILE A 515 28.96 9.23 26.36
C ILE A 515 30.36 9.30 27.00
N PRO A 516 31.29 10.11 26.47
CA PRO A 516 32.57 10.32 27.13
C PRO A 516 32.31 10.92 28.52
N SER A 517 32.73 10.23 29.56
CA SER A 517 32.86 10.78 30.89
C SER A 517 34.04 11.76 30.91
N SER A 518 33.87 12.93 30.25
CA SER A 518 34.79 14.06 30.34
C SER A 518 33.99 15.33 30.25
N ASP A 519 33.36 15.69 31.37
CA ASP A 519 33.09 17.07 31.79
C ASP A 519 32.48 17.04 33.20
N LEU A 520 33.32 16.66 34.16
CA LEU A 520 33.17 17.04 35.58
C LEU A 520 34.58 17.29 36.10
N SER A 521 35.07 18.49 35.82
CA SER A 521 36.13 19.15 36.60
C SER A 521 35.74 20.58 36.93
#